data_c5653b02548695d91a5dbb22becc0dd2
#
_entry.id   c5653b02548695d91a5dbb22becc0dd2
#
_cell.length_a   1.000
_cell.length_b   1.000
_cell.length_c   1.000
_cell.angle_alpha   90.00
_cell.angle_beta   90.00
_cell.angle_gamma   90.00
#
_symmetry.space_group_name_H-M   'P 1'
#
loop_
_entity.id
_entity.type
_entity.pdbx_description
1 polymer ?
#
loop_
_entity_poly.entity_id
_entity_poly.type
_entity_poly.pdbx_seq_one_letter_code
_entity_poly.pdbx_strand_id
1 'polypeptide(L)'
;MRTAGDFAATPESVDLGSAAGRWGLVGLLVSGMTFCYAQRGTLSVAAPFMMRDLAINTETMGLMLSAFSWCYCFMQVPSGWIVDRFGVRRAYACGFALWSLACALTGAFRAIAAIMFFRITMGVGQSVAFPASARTVANWFPDTERGLVNSSFLIGVRLGQALVNALGVALIAAYGWRMFFVVSGLVPLVWIVPWMLGLRRWEAPGAGTNVPAVSNQFTFAASFGLLRHRTVLGTFLGFFAYDYVWFVFAYWLPGYLRLERHFTPAQMAFHASVPFLVMCVVIVLSGVATDRLIAAGFRELRVRKTFIAIGFAIALAIVPAGLVHDNSTSVWLLLISLCGLGVAAPNTWSITQACCTKSLVGTVSGIQNFGGNVAGIIAPWLTGAIAYRTGSFAAAFVLCGFILVGGALAYWLLMNDKVSSPEEA
;
A
#
# COMPACT_ATOMS: atom_id res chain seq x y z
N MET A 1 2.13 17.85 54.24
CA MET A 1 3.13 18.49 53.35
C MET A 1 3.94 17.38 52.71
N ARG A 2 3.59 16.92 51.54
CA ARG A 2 4.41 16.09 50.68
C ARG A 2 4.72 16.95 49.46
N THR A 3 5.97 17.18 49.22
CA THR A 3 6.55 18.08 48.24
C THR A 3 6.28 17.58 46.83
N ALA A 4 5.77 18.48 45.99
CA ALA A 4 5.67 18.36 44.54
C ALA A 4 7.09 18.39 43.96
N GLY A 5 7.62 17.24 43.55
CA GLY A 5 8.98 17.18 43.04
C GLY A 5 9.42 15.86 42.45
N ASP A 6 8.50 15.07 41.80
CA ASP A 6 8.90 13.83 41.13
C ASP A 6 7.99 13.54 39.90
N PHE A 7 7.91 14.49 39.01
CA PHE A 7 7.35 14.25 37.66
C PHE A 7 8.24 14.92 36.64
N ALA A 8 9.30 14.24 36.24
CA ALA A 8 9.96 14.38 34.94
C ALA A 8 11.16 13.42 34.87
N ALA A 9 10.94 12.12 34.91
CA ALA A 9 11.90 11.23 34.29
C ALA A 9 11.65 11.36 32.78
N THR A 10 12.43 12.21 32.11
CA THR A 10 12.61 12.14 30.66
C THR A 10 12.99 10.71 30.32
N PRO A 11 12.30 10.05 29.35
CA PRO A 11 12.73 8.72 28.94
C PRO A 11 14.18 8.85 28.46
N GLU A 12 15.09 8.13 29.13
CA GLU A 12 16.47 8.00 28.68
C GLU A 12 16.44 7.70 27.20
N SER A 13 17.03 8.58 26.41
CA SER A 13 17.24 8.38 25.00
C SER A 13 18.03 7.09 24.84
N VAL A 14 17.37 6.04 24.33
CA VAL A 14 18.06 4.79 23.95
C VAL A 14 19.21 5.21 23.05
N ASP A 15 20.43 4.98 23.48
CA ASP A 15 21.63 5.28 22.70
C ASP A 15 21.61 4.40 21.45
N LEU A 16 21.16 4.97 20.34
CA LEU A 16 20.97 4.30 19.05
C LEU A 16 22.30 3.96 18.36
N GLY A 17 23.43 4.02 19.10
CA GLY A 17 24.72 3.79 18.46
C GLY A 17 24.95 4.77 17.32
N SER A 18 26.07 4.73 16.68
CA SER A 18 26.46 5.63 15.58
C SER A 18 25.33 5.90 14.55
N ALA A 19 25.34 7.05 13.91
CA ALA A 19 24.42 7.40 12.81
C ALA A 19 24.31 6.28 11.74
N ALA A 20 25.41 5.54 11.53
CA ALA A 20 25.44 4.37 10.64
C ALA A 20 24.47 3.25 11.07
N GLY A 21 24.27 3.02 12.35
CA GLY A 21 23.30 2.02 12.84
C GLY A 21 21.84 2.39 12.56
N ARG A 22 21.49 3.67 12.74
CA ARG A 22 20.14 4.19 12.43
C ARG A 22 19.81 4.09 10.93
N TRP A 23 20.74 4.49 10.07
CA TRP A 23 20.54 4.36 8.63
C TRP A 23 20.53 2.90 8.14
N GLY A 24 21.24 1.99 8.83
CA GLY A 24 21.13 0.56 8.61
C GLY A 24 19.71 0.05 8.87
N LEU A 25 19.03 0.54 9.93
CA LEU A 25 17.64 0.19 10.21
C LEU A 25 16.68 0.74 9.14
N VAL A 26 16.90 1.97 8.65
CA VAL A 26 16.15 2.50 7.51
C VAL A 26 16.31 1.61 6.28
N GLY A 27 17.53 1.17 5.98
CA GLY A 27 17.81 0.24 4.88
C GLY A 27 17.05 -1.10 5.03
N LEU A 28 16.95 -1.64 6.25
CA LEU A 28 16.15 -2.83 6.54
C LEU A 28 14.65 -2.59 6.35
N LEU A 29 14.12 -1.45 6.77
CA LEU A 29 12.72 -1.11 6.55
C LEU A 29 12.39 -0.95 5.06
N VAL A 30 13.24 -0.23 4.31
CA VAL A 30 13.08 -0.03 2.85
C VAL A 30 13.13 -1.38 2.13
N SER A 31 14.13 -2.21 2.40
CA SER A 31 14.27 -3.53 1.76
C SER A 31 13.15 -4.49 2.15
N GLY A 32 12.71 -4.48 3.43
CA GLY A 32 11.57 -5.27 3.88
C GLY A 32 10.28 -4.92 3.15
N MET A 33 9.99 -3.62 2.98
CA MET A 33 8.83 -3.15 2.22
C MET A 33 8.98 -3.42 0.71
N THR A 34 10.20 -3.35 0.18
CA THR A 34 10.49 -3.71 -1.22
C THR A 34 10.16 -5.18 -1.48
N PHE A 35 10.62 -6.10 -0.64
CA PHE A 35 10.28 -7.52 -0.75
C PHE A 35 8.79 -7.78 -0.54
N CYS A 36 8.17 -7.12 0.44
CA CYS A 36 6.73 -7.22 0.70
C CYS A 36 5.91 -6.92 -0.57
N TYR A 37 6.18 -5.79 -1.23
CA TYR A 37 5.44 -5.37 -2.41
C TYR A 37 5.87 -6.10 -3.70
N ALA A 38 7.13 -6.50 -3.81
CA ALA A 38 7.58 -7.37 -4.89
C ALA A 38 6.81 -8.72 -4.85
N GLN A 39 6.72 -9.35 -3.67
CA GLN A 39 5.98 -10.60 -3.51
C GLN A 39 4.47 -10.43 -3.70
N ARG A 40 3.89 -9.28 -3.31
CA ARG A 40 2.48 -8.95 -3.59
C ARG A 40 2.20 -8.90 -5.09
N GLY A 41 3.11 -8.31 -5.87
CA GLY A 41 3.01 -8.19 -7.32
C GLY A 41 3.28 -9.48 -8.11
N THR A 42 3.80 -10.55 -7.49
CA THR A 42 4.17 -11.78 -8.21
C THR A 42 3.03 -12.37 -9.03
N LEU A 43 1.82 -12.44 -8.47
CA LEU A 43 0.68 -13.01 -9.17
C LEU A 43 0.25 -12.16 -10.38
N SER A 44 0.36 -10.83 -10.28
CA SER A 44 0.05 -9.92 -11.38
C SER A 44 0.96 -10.18 -12.59
N VAL A 45 2.28 -10.29 -12.36
CA VAL A 45 3.26 -10.55 -13.41
C VAL A 45 3.10 -11.95 -14.00
N ALA A 46 2.81 -12.94 -13.14
CA ALA A 46 2.62 -14.32 -13.56
C ALA A 46 1.25 -14.57 -14.22
N ALA A 47 0.26 -13.68 -14.02
CA ALA A 47 -1.12 -13.90 -14.42
C ALA A 47 -1.29 -14.36 -15.89
N PRO A 48 -0.71 -13.70 -16.92
CA PRO A 48 -0.90 -14.13 -18.31
C PRO A 48 -0.35 -15.53 -18.58
N PHE A 49 0.73 -15.90 -17.91
CA PHE A 49 1.36 -17.21 -18.07
C PHE A 49 0.60 -18.31 -17.33
N MET A 50 0.11 -18.01 -16.13
CA MET A 50 -0.72 -18.91 -15.32
C MET A 50 -2.08 -19.16 -15.98
N MET A 51 -2.72 -18.12 -16.51
CA MET A 51 -4.00 -18.24 -17.21
C MET A 51 -3.91 -19.23 -18.37
N ARG A 52 -2.82 -19.17 -19.13
CA ARG A 52 -2.56 -20.11 -20.22
C ARG A 52 -2.29 -21.56 -19.74
N ASP A 53 -1.44 -21.71 -18.69
CA ASP A 53 -1.03 -23.04 -18.19
C ASP A 53 -2.15 -23.76 -17.41
N LEU A 54 -2.97 -22.99 -16.68
CA LEU A 54 -4.07 -23.50 -15.86
C LEU A 54 -5.42 -23.48 -16.59
N ALA A 55 -5.46 -22.99 -17.82
CA ALA A 55 -6.67 -22.83 -18.65
C ALA A 55 -7.80 -22.05 -17.92
N ILE A 56 -7.44 -20.96 -17.20
CA ILE A 56 -8.37 -20.11 -16.47
C ILE A 56 -8.63 -18.78 -17.19
N ASN A 57 -9.80 -18.21 -16.98
CA ASN A 57 -10.21 -16.94 -17.57
C ASN A 57 -9.80 -15.74 -16.69
N THR A 58 -10.04 -14.52 -17.20
CA THR A 58 -9.71 -13.27 -16.48
C THR A 58 -10.56 -13.08 -15.23
N GLU A 59 -11.79 -13.57 -15.16
CA GLU A 59 -12.63 -13.49 -13.97
C GLU A 59 -12.04 -14.31 -12.82
N THR A 60 -11.68 -15.57 -13.08
CA THR A 60 -11.04 -16.45 -12.09
C THR A 60 -9.69 -15.87 -11.65
N MET A 61 -8.88 -15.34 -12.58
CA MET A 61 -7.62 -14.70 -12.24
C MET A 61 -7.85 -13.46 -11.39
N GLY A 62 -8.86 -12.64 -11.70
CA GLY A 62 -9.24 -11.47 -10.88
C GLY A 62 -9.63 -11.85 -9.46
N LEU A 63 -10.37 -12.95 -9.30
CA LEU A 63 -10.70 -13.51 -7.99
C LEU A 63 -9.44 -13.92 -7.21
N MET A 64 -8.50 -14.60 -7.86
CA MET A 64 -7.22 -14.98 -7.26
C MET A 64 -6.37 -13.78 -6.86
N LEU A 65 -6.37 -12.71 -7.68
CA LEU A 65 -5.68 -11.45 -7.37
C LEU A 65 -6.30 -10.74 -6.16
N SER A 66 -7.64 -10.78 -6.03
CA SER A 66 -8.36 -10.18 -4.91
C SER A 66 -8.20 -10.93 -3.59
N ALA A 67 -7.96 -12.26 -3.65
CA ALA A 67 -7.92 -13.15 -2.48
C ALA A 67 -6.92 -12.70 -1.40
N PHE A 68 -5.82 -12.08 -1.79
CA PHE A 68 -4.86 -11.47 -0.87
C PHE A 68 -5.55 -10.44 0.06
N SER A 69 -6.37 -9.56 -0.50
CA SER A 69 -6.99 -8.46 0.23
C SER A 69 -8.10 -8.91 1.17
N TRP A 70 -8.66 -10.12 1.00
CA TRP A 70 -9.77 -10.61 1.82
C TRP A 70 -9.43 -10.66 3.31
N CYS A 71 -8.29 -11.26 3.65
CA CYS A 71 -7.85 -11.30 5.05
C CYS A 71 -6.97 -10.12 5.42
N TYR A 72 -6.18 -9.58 4.48
CA TYR A 72 -5.32 -8.43 4.75
C TYR A 72 -6.08 -7.24 5.32
N CYS A 73 -7.27 -6.94 4.79
CA CYS A 73 -8.13 -5.84 5.23
C CYS A 73 -8.53 -5.98 6.72
N PHE A 74 -8.98 -7.18 7.13
CA PHE A 74 -9.44 -7.43 8.49
C PHE A 74 -8.29 -7.65 9.47
N MET A 75 -7.15 -8.13 9.00
CA MET A 75 -5.97 -8.39 9.83
C MET A 75 -5.16 -7.14 10.19
N GLN A 76 -5.47 -5.97 9.64
CA GLN A 76 -4.77 -4.71 9.96
C GLN A 76 -4.83 -4.37 11.46
N VAL A 77 -6.00 -4.52 12.10
CA VAL A 77 -6.17 -4.24 13.53
C VAL A 77 -5.52 -5.34 14.40
N PRO A 78 -5.82 -6.65 14.19
CA PRO A 78 -5.14 -7.71 14.94
C PRO A 78 -3.62 -7.69 14.82
N SER A 79 -3.08 -7.32 13.67
CA SER A 79 -1.62 -7.29 13.45
C SER A 79 -0.95 -6.19 14.27
N GLY A 80 -1.59 -5.04 14.48
CA GLY A 80 -1.11 -4.01 15.40
C GLY A 80 -0.99 -4.56 16.83
N TRP A 81 -2.02 -5.26 17.30
CA TRP A 81 -1.99 -5.91 18.61
C TRP A 81 -0.90 -6.99 18.72
N ILE A 82 -0.70 -7.80 17.66
CA ILE A 82 0.38 -8.79 17.60
C ILE A 82 1.75 -8.12 17.74
N VAL A 83 1.97 -7.01 17.04
CA VAL A 83 3.21 -6.24 17.11
C VAL A 83 3.45 -5.68 18.52
N ASP A 84 2.40 -5.15 19.15
CA ASP A 84 2.50 -4.59 20.51
C ASP A 84 2.75 -5.67 21.56
N ARG A 85 2.12 -6.86 21.44
CA ARG A 85 2.25 -7.94 22.42
C ARG A 85 3.54 -8.74 22.30
N PHE A 86 3.98 -9.06 21.07
CA PHE A 86 5.12 -9.95 20.82
C PHE A 86 6.41 -9.21 20.48
N GLY A 87 6.33 -7.87 20.36
CA GLY A 87 7.43 -7.01 19.94
C GLY A 87 7.65 -6.99 18.43
N VAL A 88 8.16 -5.86 17.96
CA VAL A 88 8.37 -5.58 16.52
C VAL A 88 9.24 -6.65 15.86
N ARG A 89 10.36 -7.00 16.49
CA ARG A 89 11.36 -7.91 15.94
C ARG A 89 10.78 -9.27 15.59
N ARG A 90 10.08 -9.91 16.55
CA ARG A 90 9.49 -11.24 16.37
C ARG A 90 8.27 -11.19 15.46
N ALA A 91 7.37 -10.25 15.68
CA ALA A 91 6.15 -10.12 14.90
C ALA A 91 6.45 -9.92 13.41
N TYR A 92 7.38 -9.02 13.07
CA TYR A 92 7.75 -8.78 11.67
C TYR A 92 8.46 -9.99 11.06
N ALA A 93 9.42 -10.61 11.77
CA ALA A 93 10.13 -11.80 11.29
C ALA A 93 9.16 -12.98 11.03
N CYS A 94 8.25 -13.27 11.96
CA CYS A 94 7.25 -14.33 11.78
C CYS A 94 6.28 -14.04 10.63
N GLY A 95 5.78 -12.80 10.54
CA GLY A 95 4.95 -12.37 9.41
C GLY A 95 5.69 -12.48 8.09
N PHE A 96 6.96 -12.02 8.03
CA PHE A 96 7.81 -12.11 6.85
C PHE A 96 8.04 -13.55 6.41
N ALA A 97 8.34 -14.46 7.34
CA ALA A 97 8.48 -15.88 7.07
C ALA A 97 7.18 -16.48 6.52
N LEU A 98 6.05 -16.18 7.18
CA LEU A 98 4.73 -16.70 6.80
C LEU A 98 4.37 -16.30 5.37
N TRP A 99 4.44 -15.00 5.03
CA TRP A 99 4.06 -14.57 3.69
C TRP A 99 5.04 -15.00 2.61
N SER A 100 6.34 -15.08 2.93
CA SER A 100 7.37 -15.52 1.98
C SER A 100 7.24 -17.00 1.66
N LEU A 101 6.98 -17.84 2.68
CA LEU A 101 6.70 -19.27 2.47
C LEU A 101 5.39 -19.47 1.70
N ALA A 102 4.34 -18.71 2.02
CA ALA A 102 3.09 -18.76 1.27
C ALA A 102 3.28 -18.36 -0.20
N CYS A 103 4.13 -17.36 -0.46
CA CYS A 103 4.52 -16.97 -1.81
C CYS A 103 5.22 -18.14 -2.54
N ALA A 104 6.21 -18.74 -1.93
CA ALA A 104 6.94 -19.87 -2.52
C ALA A 104 6.00 -21.07 -2.81
N LEU A 105 5.13 -21.43 -1.86
CA LEU A 105 4.18 -22.51 -1.98
C LEU A 105 3.12 -22.28 -3.06
N THR A 106 2.80 -21.03 -3.39
CA THR A 106 1.93 -20.72 -4.53
C THR A 106 2.45 -21.35 -5.84
N GLY A 107 3.77 -21.44 -6.03
CA GLY A 107 4.38 -22.07 -7.20
C GLY A 107 4.29 -23.62 -7.22
N ALA A 108 4.06 -24.25 -6.08
CA ALA A 108 4.05 -25.71 -5.96
C ALA A 108 2.72 -26.36 -6.38
N PHE A 109 1.62 -25.60 -6.43
CA PHE A 109 0.27 -26.12 -6.64
C PHE A 109 -0.32 -25.74 -8.00
N ARG A 110 -1.27 -26.58 -8.47
CA ARG A 110 -2.09 -26.34 -9.66
C ARG A 110 -3.55 -26.00 -9.31
N ALA A 111 -4.00 -26.48 -8.15
CA ALA A 111 -5.37 -26.27 -7.71
C ALA A 111 -5.60 -24.80 -7.36
N ILE A 112 -6.58 -24.16 -7.98
CA ILE A 112 -6.93 -22.74 -7.76
C ILE A 112 -7.22 -22.48 -6.29
N ALA A 113 -7.94 -23.39 -5.61
CA ALA A 113 -8.24 -23.28 -4.18
C ALA A 113 -6.96 -23.23 -3.32
N ALA A 114 -5.94 -24.03 -3.63
CA ALA A 114 -4.67 -24.02 -2.92
C ALA A 114 -3.91 -22.72 -3.17
N ILE A 115 -3.86 -22.22 -4.40
CA ILE A 115 -3.25 -20.94 -4.75
C ILE A 115 -3.96 -19.80 -4.00
N MET A 116 -5.29 -19.79 -3.97
CA MET A 116 -6.08 -18.79 -3.23
C MET A 116 -5.80 -18.87 -1.73
N PHE A 117 -5.72 -20.08 -1.16
CA PHE A 117 -5.36 -20.26 0.26
C PHE A 117 -4.01 -19.62 0.58
N PHE A 118 -2.98 -19.83 -0.25
CA PHE A 118 -1.67 -19.22 -0.02
C PHE A 118 -1.70 -17.70 -0.26
N ARG A 119 -2.52 -17.19 -1.18
CA ARG A 119 -2.72 -15.73 -1.34
C ARG A 119 -3.36 -15.11 -0.11
N ILE A 120 -4.37 -15.75 0.48
CA ILE A 120 -4.99 -15.33 1.74
C ILE A 120 -3.97 -15.38 2.88
N THR A 121 -3.19 -16.46 2.99
CA THR A 121 -2.12 -16.60 3.99
C THR A 121 -1.05 -15.50 3.84
N MET A 122 -0.69 -15.14 2.60
CA MET A 122 0.17 -13.98 2.35
C MET A 122 -0.44 -12.68 2.90
N GLY A 123 -1.75 -12.48 2.70
CA GLY A 123 -2.47 -11.32 3.22
C GLY A 123 -2.39 -11.22 4.74
N VAL A 124 -2.57 -12.35 5.44
CA VAL A 124 -2.40 -12.44 6.90
C VAL A 124 -0.98 -12.09 7.30
N GLY A 125 0.03 -12.69 6.68
CA GLY A 125 1.43 -12.44 7.00
C GLY A 125 1.85 -11.00 6.75
N GLN A 126 1.47 -10.42 5.61
CA GLN A 126 1.86 -9.06 5.23
C GLN A 126 1.15 -7.96 6.04
N SER A 127 0.05 -8.27 6.73
CA SER A 127 -0.67 -7.29 7.54
C SER A 127 0.17 -6.69 8.66
N VAL A 128 1.21 -7.39 9.15
CA VAL A 128 2.12 -6.89 10.19
C VAL A 128 3.14 -5.88 9.66
N ALA A 129 3.37 -5.79 8.35
CA ALA A 129 4.48 -5.02 7.77
C ALA A 129 4.37 -3.52 8.09
N PHE A 130 3.21 -2.90 7.87
CA PHE A 130 2.99 -1.48 8.18
C PHE A 130 3.00 -1.19 9.68
N PRO A 131 2.22 -1.89 10.53
CA PRO A 131 2.27 -1.66 11.97
C PRO A 131 3.66 -1.84 12.56
N ALA A 132 4.40 -2.88 12.16
CA ALA A 132 5.75 -3.12 12.62
C ALA A 132 6.72 -2.02 12.16
N SER A 133 6.62 -1.57 10.90
CA SER A 133 7.45 -0.46 10.40
C SER A 133 7.16 0.84 11.14
N ALA A 134 5.89 1.20 11.32
CA ALA A 134 5.48 2.39 12.04
C ALA A 134 5.95 2.36 13.51
N ARG A 135 5.81 1.20 14.17
CA ARG A 135 6.27 1.01 15.55
C ARG A 135 7.80 1.09 15.64
N THR A 136 8.53 0.53 14.66
CA THR A 136 9.99 0.68 14.57
C THR A 136 10.36 2.15 14.49
N VAL A 137 9.74 2.91 13.62
CA VAL A 137 10.03 4.35 13.49
C VAL A 137 9.72 5.09 14.79
N ALA A 138 8.57 4.81 15.42
CA ALA A 138 8.19 5.46 16.68
C ALA A 138 9.16 5.15 17.84
N ASN A 139 9.70 3.93 17.90
CA ASN A 139 10.57 3.49 18.98
C ASN A 139 12.01 3.97 18.85
N TRP A 140 12.53 4.10 17.62
CA TRP A 140 13.96 4.31 17.38
C TRP A 140 14.33 5.62 16.68
N PHE A 141 13.33 6.44 16.31
CA PHE A 141 13.62 7.73 15.65
C PHE A 141 12.95 8.89 16.38
N PRO A 142 13.68 10.02 16.59
CA PRO A 142 13.12 11.23 17.15
C PRO A 142 12.05 11.81 16.23
N ASP A 143 11.11 12.57 16.78
CA ASP A 143 9.97 13.17 16.04
C ASP A 143 10.42 13.96 14.81
N THR A 144 11.59 14.61 14.88
CA THR A 144 12.18 15.38 13.80
C THR A 144 12.62 14.57 12.58
N GLU A 145 12.94 13.27 12.76
CA GLU A 145 13.42 12.38 11.70
C GLU A 145 12.32 11.42 11.19
N ARG A 146 11.23 11.22 11.95
CA ARG A 146 10.17 10.26 11.63
C ARG A 146 9.54 10.46 10.25
N GLY A 147 9.37 11.72 9.84
CA GLY A 147 8.82 12.06 8.53
C GLY A 147 9.68 11.51 7.39
N LEU A 148 10.99 11.74 7.46
CA LEU A 148 11.95 11.25 6.46
C LEU A 148 12.00 9.72 6.42
N VAL A 149 12.04 9.07 7.58
CA VAL A 149 12.10 7.60 7.68
C VAL A 149 10.82 6.96 7.15
N ASN A 150 9.65 7.51 7.50
CA ASN A 150 8.36 7.04 6.97
C ASN A 150 8.31 7.17 5.43
N SER A 151 8.76 8.30 4.90
CA SER A 151 8.82 8.50 3.45
C SER A 151 9.78 7.52 2.78
N SER A 152 10.92 7.22 3.42
CA SER A 152 11.92 6.29 2.89
C SER A 152 11.38 4.87 2.75
N PHE A 153 10.72 4.31 3.76
CA PHE A 153 10.20 2.95 3.62
C PHE A 153 9.01 2.86 2.64
N LEU A 154 8.25 3.95 2.45
CA LEU A 154 7.22 4.02 1.42
C LEU A 154 7.79 4.01 -0.01
N ILE A 155 9.03 4.45 -0.22
CA ILE A 155 9.74 4.26 -1.49
C ILE A 155 9.87 2.76 -1.79
N GLY A 156 10.15 1.93 -0.79
CA GLY A 156 10.21 0.48 -0.93
C GLY A 156 8.95 -0.14 -1.53
N VAL A 157 7.77 0.42 -1.22
CA VAL A 157 6.48 0.00 -1.80
C VAL A 157 6.48 0.10 -3.33
N ARG A 158 6.94 1.22 -3.87
CA ARG A 158 6.94 1.47 -5.32
C ARG A 158 8.08 0.73 -6.02
N LEU A 159 9.23 0.71 -5.38
CA LEU A 159 10.41 -0.01 -5.86
C LEU A 159 10.12 -1.52 -5.95
N GLY A 160 9.45 -2.10 -4.96
CA GLY A 160 9.06 -3.51 -4.99
C GLY A 160 8.16 -3.85 -6.19
N GLN A 161 7.16 -3.02 -6.46
CA GLN A 161 6.29 -3.21 -7.62
C GLN A 161 7.03 -3.07 -8.95
N ALA A 162 7.94 -2.09 -9.07
CA ALA A 162 8.74 -1.92 -10.28
C ALA A 162 9.70 -3.09 -10.51
N LEU A 163 10.40 -3.52 -9.45
CA LEU A 163 11.36 -4.62 -9.52
C LEU A 163 10.71 -5.95 -9.89
N VAL A 164 9.55 -6.28 -9.32
CA VAL A 164 8.86 -7.52 -9.67
C VAL A 164 8.39 -7.53 -11.12
N ASN A 165 7.95 -6.40 -11.64
CA ASN A 165 7.59 -6.29 -13.05
C ASN A 165 8.81 -6.45 -13.97
N ALA A 166 9.94 -5.83 -13.64
CA ALA A 166 11.16 -5.89 -14.44
C ALA A 166 11.83 -7.27 -14.39
N LEU A 167 12.08 -7.78 -13.18
CA LEU A 167 12.84 -9.02 -12.97
C LEU A 167 11.97 -10.27 -13.08
N GLY A 168 10.69 -10.17 -12.73
CA GLY A 168 9.76 -11.30 -12.70
C GLY A 168 9.57 -11.93 -14.08
N VAL A 169 9.45 -11.10 -15.12
CA VAL A 169 9.31 -11.59 -16.49
C VAL A 169 10.55 -12.34 -16.95
N ALA A 170 11.75 -11.86 -16.62
CA ALA A 170 13.00 -12.55 -16.95
C ALA A 170 13.11 -13.91 -16.25
N LEU A 171 12.74 -13.97 -14.97
CA LEU A 171 12.69 -15.22 -14.20
C LEU A 171 11.66 -16.20 -14.77
N ILE A 172 10.48 -15.71 -15.17
CA ILE A 172 9.43 -16.54 -15.77
C ILE A 172 9.89 -17.08 -17.14
N ALA A 173 10.55 -16.25 -17.94
CA ALA A 173 11.07 -16.68 -19.24
C ALA A 173 12.15 -17.76 -19.12
N ALA A 174 13.02 -17.66 -18.11
CA ALA A 174 14.11 -18.59 -17.89
C ALA A 174 13.68 -19.90 -17.22
N TYR A 175 12.78 -19.82 -16.23
CA TYR A 175 12.50 -20.94 -15.32
C TYR A 175 11.00 -21.26 -15.17
N GLY A 176 10.13 -20.53 -15.85
CA GLY A 176 8.68 -20.66 -15.73
C GLY A 176 8.10 -19.98 -14.47
N TRP A 177 6.78 -19.78 -14.48
CA TRP A 177 6.09 -19.06 -13.41
C TRP A 177 6.14 -19.76 -12.04
N ARG A 178 6.26 -21.09 -12.01
CA ARG A 178 6.37 -21.86 -10.76
C ARG A 178 7.65 -21.53 -10.01
N MET A 179 8.78 -21.62 -10.70
CA MET A 179 10.09 -21.27 -10.11
C MET A 179 10.18 -19.79 -9.76
N PHE A 180 9.53 -18.91 -10.52
CA PHE A 180 9.43 -17.50 -10.17
C PHE A 180 8.81 -17.30 -8.78
N PHE A 181 7.70 -17.99 -8.44
CA PHE A 181 7.12 -17.94 -7.09
C PHE A 181 8.06 -18.51 -6.02
N VAL A 182 8.68 -19.65 -6.30
CA VAL A 182 9.62 -20.29 -5.36
C VAL A 182 10.80 -19.35 -5.05
N VAL A 183 11.44 -18.81 -6.08
CA VAL A 183 12.58 -17.88 -5.93
C VAL A 183 12.14 -16.61 -5.22
N SER A 184 11.03 -16.01 -5.66
CA SER A 184 10.50 -14.79 -5.05
C SER A 184 10.08 -14.97 -3.58
N GLY A 185 9.71 -16.18 -3.19
CA GLY A 185 9.36 -16.49 -1.80
C GLY A 185 10.58 -16.84 -0.95
N LEU A 186 11.47 -17.71 -1.42
CA LEU A 186 12.56 -18.23 -0.59
C LEU A 186 13.76 -17.27 -0.48
N VAL A 187 14.15 -16.60 -1.56
CA VAL A 187 15.33 -15.72 -1.56
C VAL A 187 15.19 -14.58 -0.54
N PRO A 188 14.05 -13.88 -0.43
CA PRO A 188 13.90 -12.82 0.55
C PRO A 188 13.96 -13.28 2.01
N LEU A 189 13.79 -14.56 2.31
CA LEU A 189 13.90 -15.07 3.69
C LEU A 189 15.27 -14.76 4.33
N VAL A 190 16.31 -14.60 3.51
CA VAL A 190 17.64 -14.17 3.98
C VAL A 190 17.56 -12.82 4.73
N TRP A 191 16.60 -11.96 4.38
CA TRP A 191 16.38 -10.67 5.04
C TRP A 191 16.06 -10.81 6.56
N ILE A 192 15.47 -11.93 6.96
CA ILE A 192 15.14 -12.16 8.38
C ILE A 192 16.40 -12.16 9.24
N VAL A 193 17.53 -12.63 8.72
CA VAL A 193 18.79 -12.73 9.47
C VAL A 193 19.29 -11.34 9.90
N PRO A 194 19.56 -10.39 8.98
CA PRO A 194 19.98 -9.04 9.40
C PRO A 194 18.91 -8.30 10.22
N TRP A 195 17.62 -8.55 10.00
CA TRP A 195 16.55 -8.01 10.82
C TRP A 195 16.65 -8.50 12.27
N MET A 196 16.76 -9.81 12.48
CA MET A 196 16.82 -10.41 13.81
C MET A 196 18.11 -10.02 14.55
N LEU A 197 19.25 -9.94 13.84
CA LEU A 197 20.53 -9.57 14.43
C LEU A 197 20.62 -8.08 14.71
N GLY A 198 20.14 -7.24 13.80
CA GLY A 198 20.16 -5.78 13.94
C GLY A 198 19.33 -5.32 15.13
N LEU A 199 18.06 -5.75 15.22
CA LEU A 199 17.20 -5.33 16.31
C LEU A 199 17.57 -5.95 17.67
N ARG A 200 18.23 -7.11 17.70
CA ARG A 200 18.70 -7.69 18.96
C ARG A 200 19.66 -6.76 19.73
N ARG A 201 20.44 -5.97 19.02
CA ARG A 201 21.39 -5.01 19.62
C ARG A 201 20.69 -3.80 20.22
N TRP A 202 19.46 -3.50 19.79
CA TRP A 202 18.71 -2.31 20.16
C TRP A 202 17.52 -2.58 21.08
N GLU A 203 17.09 -3.83 21.21
CA GLU A 203 16.12 -4.24 22.22
C GLU A 203 16.88 -4.48 23.55
N ALA A 204 16.97 -3.44 24.38
CA ALA A 204 17.44 -3.63 25.76
C ALA A 204 16.53 -4.62 26.49
N PRO A 205 17.06 -5.50 27.38
CA PRO A 205 16.23 -6.34 28.23
C PRO A 205 15.30 -5.45 29.08
N GLY A 206 14.01 -5.44 28.77
CA GLY A 206 12.99 -4.62 29.43
C GLY A 206 12.43 -3.44 28.62
N ALA A 207 12.96 -3.10 27.45
CA ALA A 207 12.46 -2.00 26.62
C ALA A 207 11.14 -2.31 25.87
N GLY A 208 10.59 -3.44 26.05
CA GLY A 208 9.44 -3.91 25.30
C GLY A 208 8.11 -3.85 26.02
N THR A 209 7.69 -2.77 26.70
CA THR A 209 6.30 -2.69 27.16
C THR A 209 5.84 -1.33 27.69
N ASN A 210 6.66 -0.29 27.74
CA ASN A 210 6.29 0.97 28.41
C ASN A 210 5.78 2.09 27.50
N VAL A 211 5.34 1.78 26.27
CA VAL A 211 4.43 2.73 25.60
C VAL A 211 3.02 2.34 26.09
N PRO A 212 2.27 3.27 26.69
CA PRO A 212 0.90 2.99 27.10
C PRO A 212 0.20 2.38 25.89
N ALA A 213 -0.37 1.19 26.09
CA ALA A 213 -1.30 0.65 25.10
C ALA A 213 -2.27 1.78 24.78
N VAL A 214 -2.31 2.24 23.55
CA VAL A 214 -3.33 3.21 23.11
C VAL A 214 -4.64 2.67 23.64
N SER A 215 -5.27 3.43 24.52
CA SER A 215 -6.35 2.98 25.39
C SER A 215 -7.34 2.13 24.60
N ASN A 216 -7.59 0.95 25.15
CA ASN A 216 -8.35 -0.16 24.59
C ASN A 216 -9.86 0.14 24.41
N GLN A 217 -10.23 1.33 23.93
CA GLN A 217 -11.63 1.66 23.61
C GLN A 217 -11.90 1.72 22.10
N PHE A 218 -11.05 1.04 21.30
CA PHE A 218 -11.32 0.87 19.89
C PHE A 218 -12.40 -0.21 19.71
N THR A 219 -13.66 0.15 19.95
CA THR A 219 -14.78 -0.70 19.55
C THR A 219 -14.98 -0.49 18.05
N PHE A 220 -14.78 -1.53 17.25
CA PHE A 220 -14.97 -1.51 15.80
C PHE A 220 -16.31 -0.85 15.41
N ALA A 221 -17.38 -1.14 16.17
CA ALA A 221 -18.69 -0.55 15.99
C ALA A 221 -18.74 0.98 16.21
N ALA A 222 -18.03 1.51 17.21
CA ALA A 222 -17.99 2.95 17.49
C ALA A 222 -17.22 3.69 16.39
N SER A 223 -16.14 3.09 15.86
CA SER A 223 -15.36 3.67 14.77
C SER A 223 -16.20 3.76 13.47
N PHE A 224 -17.00 2.75 13.15
CA PHE A 224 -17.92 2.81 12.01
C PHE A 224 -19.06 3.83 12.18
N GLY A 225 -19.41 4.19 13.41
CA GLY A 225 -20.32 5.30 13.69
C GLY A 225 -19.82 6.64 13.13
N LEU A 226 -18.49 6.83 13.07
CA LEU A 226 -17.87 8.03 12.48
C LEU A 226 -18.09 8.17 10.97
N LEU A 227 -18.45 7.10 10.24
CA LEU A 227 -18.83 7.19 8.82
C LEU A 227 -20.10 8.05 8.59
N ARG A 228 -20.88 8.29 9.64
CA ARG A 228 -22.00 9.24 9.57
C ARG A 228 -21.53 10.70 9.44
N HIS A 229 -20.30 10.99 9.84
CA HIS A 229 -19.73 12.32 9.66
C HIS A 229 -19.30 12.50 8.20
N ARG A 230 -19.77 13.58 7.55
CA ARG A 230 -19.53 13.83 6.11
C ARG A 230 -18.05 13.79 5.72
N THR A 231 -17.18 14.41 6.53
CA THR A 231 -15.74 14.44 6.26
C THR A 231 -15.13 13.03 6.32
N VAL A 232 -15.52 12.19 7.27
CA VAL A 232 -15.03 10.80 7.38
C VAL A 232 -15.51 9.96 6.20
N LEU A 233 -16.79 10.12 5.81
CA LEU A 233 -17.33 9.46 4.61
C LEU A 233 -16.61 9.92 3.34
N GLY A 234 -16.31 11.23 3.22
CA GLY A 234 -15.55 11.80 2.12
C GLY A 234 -14.14 11.21 2.02
N THR A 235 -13.46 11.05 3.16
CA THR A 235 -12.15 10.43 3.25
C THR A 235 -12.20 8.95 2.82
N PHE A 236 -13.20 8.20 3.30
CA PHE A 236 -13.40 6.79 2.96
C PHE A 236 -13.64 6.59 1.45
N LEU A 237 -14.62 7.31 0.89
CA LEU A 237 -14.99 7.19 -0.52
C LEU A 237 -13.90 7.70 -1.47
N GLY A 238 -13.26 8.80 -1.11
CA GLY A 238 -12.18 9.37 -1.92
C GLY A 238 -10.94 8.48 -1.94
N PHE A 239 -10.57 7.88 -0.82
CA PHE A 239 -9.46 6.97 -0.75
C PHE A 239 -9.78 5.60 -1.38
N PHE A 240 -11.02 5.12 -1.24
CA PHE A 240 -11.51 3.99 -2.01
C PHE A 240 -11.32 4.20 -3.51
N ALA A 241 -11.68 5.38 -4.03
CA ALA A 241 -11.54 5.68 -5.45
C ALA A 241 -10.06 5.72 -5.89
N TYR A 242 -9.17 6.32 -5.08
CA TYR A 242 -7.73 6.32 -5.31
C TYR A 242 -7.19 4.89 -5.39
N ASP A 243 -7.46 4.08 -4.36
CA ASP A 243 -6.92 2.73 -4.26
C ASP A 243 -7.58 1.77 -5.28
N TYR A 244 -8.82 2.01 -5.69
CA TYR A 244 -9.45 1.21 -6.75
C TYR A 244 -8.61 1.25 -8.02
N VAL A 245 -8.29 2.44 -8.50
CA VAL A 245 -7.50 2.60 -9.72
C VAL A 245 -6.05 2.16 -9.52
N TRP A 246 -5.48 2.43 -8.33
CA TRP A 246 -4.18 1.89 -7.96
C TRP A 246 -4.13 0.37 -8.06
N PHE A 247 -5.13 -0.36 -7.55
CA PHE A 247 -5.18 -1.82 -7.61
C PHE A 247 -5.41 -2.33 -9.03
N VAL A 248 -6.16 -1.62 -9.87
CA VAL A 248 -6.27 -1.96 -11.30
C VAL A 248 -4.88 -1.91 -11.95
N PHE A 249 -4.10 -0.85 -11.73
CA PHE A 249 -2.73 -0.77 -12.22
C PHE A 249 -1.82 -1.85 -11.63
N ALA A 250 -1.82 -1.98 -10.31
CA ALA A 250 -0.91 -2.90 -9.60
C ALA A 250 -1.15 -4.36 -9.99
N TYR A 251 -2.38 -4.74 -10.29
CA TYR A 251 -2.74 -6.13 -10.54
C TYR A 251 -2.99 -6.46 -12.02
N TRP A 252 -3.51 -5.53 -12.82
CA TRP A 252 -3.90 -5.82 -14.18
C TRP A 252 -3.03 -5.17 -15.26
N LEU A 253 -2.15 -4.22 -14.94
CA LEU A 253 -1.31 -3.58 -15.96
C LEU A 253 -0.48 -4.61 -16.77
N PRO A 254 0.28 -5.56 -16.15
CA PRO A 254 0.97 -6.59 -16.92
C PRO A 254 0.01 -7.46 -17.73
N GLY A 255 -1.12 -7.85 -17.14
CA GLY A 255 -2.17 -8.62 -17.79
C GLY A 255 -2.73 -7.92 -19.04
N TYR A 256 -3.10 -6.65 -18.91
CA TYR A 256 -3.59 -5.82 -20.01
C TYR A 256 -2.58 -5.72 -21.15
N LEU A 257 -1.33 -5.39 -20.84
CA LEU A 257 -0.27 -5.27 -21.85
C LEU A 257 -0.05 -6.59 -22.62
N ARG A 258 -0.17 -7.72 -21.95
CA ARG A 258 0.05 -9.04 -22.57
C ARG A 258 -1.18 -9.58 -23.29
N LEU A 259 -2.36 -9.50 -22.67
CA LEU A 259 -3.58 -10.15 -23.15
C LEU A 259 -4.31 -9.34 -24.21
N GLU A 260 -4.39 -8.02 -24.03
CA GLU A 260 -5.13 -7.13 -24.94
C GLU A 260 -4.20 -6.41 -25.93
N ARG A 261 -3.04 -5.96 -25.48
CA ARG A 261 -2.08 -5.23 -26.32
C ARG A 261 -1.06 -6.14 -27.02
N HIS A 262 -1.04 -7.43 -26.70
CA HIS A 262 -0.17 -8.45 -27.30
C HIS A 262 1.33 -8.14 -27.23
N PHE A 263 1.76 -7.37 -26.23
CA PHE A 263 3.16 -7.06 -26.04
C PHE A 263 3.98 -8.32 -25.76
N THR A 264 5.23 -8.34 -26.25
CA THR A 264 6.19 -9.37 -25.87
C THR A 264 6.45 -9.34 -24.38
N PRO A 265 6.93 -10.45 -23.77
CA PRO A 265 7.26 -10.42 -22.35
C PRO A 265 8.25 -9.31 -21.96
N ALA A 266 9.26 -9.03 -22.79
CA ALA A 266 10.22 -7.95 -22.54
C ALA A 266 9.57 -6.56 -22.58
N GLN A 267 8.72 -6.29 -23.56
CA GLN A 267 7.96 -5.04 -23.65
C GLN A 267 6.99 -4.89 -22.47
N MET A 268 6.31 -5.98 -22.05
CA MET A 268 5.45 -5.99 -20.88
C MET A 268 6.25 -5.63 -19.61
N ALA A 269 7.43 -6.23 -19.41
CA ALA A 269 8.28 -5.91 -18.27
C ALA A 269 8.66 -4.44 -18.22
N PHE A 270 9.11 -3.88 -19.35
CA PHE A 270 9.51 -2.48 -19.44
C PHE A 270 8.33 -1.54 -19.20
N HIS A 271 7.25 -1.69 -19.98
CA HIS A 271 6.10 -0.79 -19.89
C HIS A 271 5.26 -0.95 -18.63
N ALA A 272 5.36 -2.09 -17.93
CA ALA A 272 4.74 -2.24 -16.61
C ALA A 272 5.63 -1.70 -15.47
N SER A 273 6.95 -1.55 -15.66
CA SER A 273 7.85 -1.06 -14.61
C SER A 273 7.99 0.46 -14.62
N VAL A 274 8.19 1.05 -15.81
CA VAL A 274 8.48 2.49 -15.98
C VAL A 274 7.43 3.39 -15.30
N PRO A 275 6.11 3.16 -15.46
CA PRO A 275 5.11 4.03 -14.84
C PRO A 275 5.23 4.11 -13.31
N PHE A 276 5.58 3.01 -12.63
CA PHE A 276 5.76 3.01 -11.16
C PHE A 276 7.02 3.77 -10.75
N LEU A 277 8.10 3.70 -11.53
CA LEU A 277 9.32 4.47 -11.26
C LEU A 277 9.10 5.97 -11.46
N VAL A 278 8.42 6.35 -12.54
CA VAL A 278 8.07 7.76 -12.79
C VAL A 278 7.14 8.28 -11.69
N MET A 279 6.18 7.47 -11.25
CA MET A 279 5.28 7.82 -10.16
C MET A 279 6.04 8.15 -8.86
N CYS A 280 7.16 7.47 -8.55
CA CYS A 280 7.98 7.80 -7.38
C CYS A 280 8.45 9.26 -7.41
N VAL A 281 8.93 9.71 -8.56
CA VAL A 281 9.38 11.10 -8.75
C VAL A 281 8.21 12.06 -8.62
N VAL A 282 7.08 11.75 -9.26
CA VAL A 282 5.88 12.60 -9.21
C VAL A 282 5.34 12.76 -7.79
N ILE A 283 5.33 11.69 -6.98
CA ILE A 283 4.93 11.74 -5.56
C ILE A 283 5.76 12.76 -4.79
N VAL A 284 7.10 12.72 -4.95
CA VAL A 284 8.00 13.65 -4.25
C VAL A 284 7.77 15.08 -4.71
N LEU A 285 7.70 15.30 -6.02
CA LEU A 285 7.46 16.64 -6.59
C LEU A 285 6.11 17.22 -6.13
N SER A 286 5.06 16.39 -6.11
CA SER A 286 3.73 16.80 -5.63
C SER A 286 3.76 17.17 -4.15
N GLY A 287 4.42 16.38 -3.30
CA GLY A 287 4.56 16.67 -1.87
C GLY A 287 5.27 18.02 -1.66
N VAL A 288 6.43 18.21 -2.29
CA VAL A 288 7.20 19.46 -2.18
C VAL A 288 6.39 20.67 -2.69
N ALA A 289 5.67 20.52 -3.82
CA ALA A 289 4.86 21.61 -4.36
C ALA A 289 3.71 21.98 -3.39
N THR A 290 3.04 20.97 -2.83
CA THR A 290 1.98 21.19 -1.84
C THR A 290 2.49 21.91 -0.60
N ASP A 291 3.62 21.45 -0.04
CA ASP A 291 4.19 22.02 1.18
C ASP A 291 4.66 23.46 0.96
N ARG A 292 5.23 23.76 -0.22
CA ARG A 292 5.62 25.15 -0.58
C ARG A 292 4.43 26.08 -0.67
N LEU A 293 3.31 25.65 -1.25
CA LEU A 293 2.10 26.45 -1.33
C LEU A 293 1.50 26.72 0.06
N ILE A 294 1.49 25.70 0.93
CA ILE A 294 1.03 25.86 2.31
C ILE A 294 1.95 26.82 3.07
N ALA A 295 3.27 26.71 2.92
CA ALA A 295 4.24 27.62 3.51
C ALA A 295 4.12 29.07 2.98
N ALA A 296 3.67 29.24 1.73
CA ALA A 296 3.35 30.56 1.14
C ALA A 296 2.03 31.16 1.64
N GLY A 297 1.33 30.51 2.60
CA GLY A 297 0.12 31.04 3.25
C GLY A 297 -1.20 30.58 2.64
N PHE A 298 -1.21 29.68 1.65
CA PHE A 298 -2.45 29.12 1.14
C PHE A 298 -3.09 28.17 2.16
N ARG A 299 -4.43 28.14 2.19
CA ARG A 299 -5.19 27.26 3.11
C ARG A 299 -4.91 25.80 2.82
N GLU A 300 -4.31 25.07 3.78
CA GLU A 300 -3.89 23.67 3.66
C GLU A 300 -4.97 22.77 3.06
N LEU A 301 -6.19 22.78 3.61
CA LEU A 301 -7.29 21.94 3.14
C LEU A 301 -7.62 22.21 1.66
N ARG A 302 -7.60 23.47 1.22
CA ARG A 302 -7.88 23.83 -0.17
C ARG A 302 -6.78 23.37 -1.10
N VAL A 303 -5.51 23.56 -0.73
CA VAL A 303 -4.35 23.12 -1.51
C VAL A 303 -4.41 21.61 -1.71
N ARG A 304 -4.61 20.83 -0.63
CA ARG A 304 -4.65 19.36 -0.71
C ARG A 304 -5.81 18.86 -1.56
N LYS A 305 -7.03 19.44 -1.41
CA LYS A 305 -8.17 19.11 -2.27
C LYS A 305 -7.90 19.38 -3.74
N THR A 306 -7.28 20.51 -4.05
CA THR A 306 -6.94 20.91 -5.42
C THR A 306 -5.95 19.92 -6.05
N PHE A 307 -4.90 19.52 -5.32
CA PHE A 307 -3.93 18.54 -5.83
C PHE A 307 -4.56 17.15 -6.04
N ILE A 308 -5.45 16.73 -5.15
CA ILE A 308 -6.21 15.48 -5.34
C ILE A 308 -7.10 15.58 -6.59
N ALA A 309 -7.84 16.68 -6.76
CA ALA A 309 -8.72 16.88 -7.91
C ALA A 309 -7.93 16.93 -9.23
N ILE A 310 -6.81 17.66 -9.27
CA ILE A 310 -5.89 17.68 -10.43
C ILE A 310 -5.34 16.29 -10.69
N GLY A 311 -4.88 15.58 -9.66
CA GLY A 311 -4.35 14.24 -9.79
C GLY A 311 -5.38 13.26 -10.35
N PHE A 312 -6.62 13.31 -9.86
CA PHE A 312 -7.70 12.48 -10.39
C PHE A 312 -8.11 12.86 -11.81
N ALA A 313 -8.13 14.17 -12.14
CA ALA A 313 -8.39 14.63 -13.51
C ALA A 313 -7.32 14.12 -14.50
N ILE A 314 -6.03 14.17 -14.12
CA ILE A 314 -4.95 13.59 -14.93
C ILE A 314 -5.11 12.05 -14.99
N ALA A 315 -5.50 11.39 -13.91
CA ALA A 315 -5.69 9.95 -13.86
C ALA A 315 -6.85 9.47 -14.76
N LEU A 316 -7.80 10.33 -15.14
CA LEU A 316 -8.82 10.01 -16.14
C LEU A 316 -8.24 9.60 -17.51
N ALA A 317 -6.95 9.86 -17.77
CA ALA A 317 -6.25 9.34 -18.95
C ALA A 317 -6.33 7.81 -19.09
N ILE A 318 -6.66 7.07 -18.01
CA ILE A 318 -6.93 5.63 -18.08
C ILE A 318 -8.11 5.31 -19.02
N VAL A 319 -9.12 6.18 -19.12
CA VAL A 319 -10.31 5.96 -19.96
C VAL A 319 -9.94 5.91 -21.44
N PRO A 320 -9.35 6.96 -22.04
CA PRO A 320 -8.94 6.88 -23.44
C PRO A 320 -7.83 5.84 -23.68
N ALA A 321 -7.01 5.50 -22.67
CA ALA A 321 -6.00 4.45 -22.80
C ALA A 321 -6.59 3.09 -23.18
N GLY A 322 -7.79 2.76 -22.68
CA GLY A 322 -8.51 1.54 -23.05
C GLY A 322 -9.21 1.60 -24.41
N LEU A 323 -9.51 2.79 -24.91
CA LEU A 323 -10.29 3.00 -26.13
C LEU A 323 -9.44 3.18 -27.38
N VAL A 324 -8.23 3.70 -27.26
CA VAL A 324 -7.32 3.89 -28.41
C VAL A 324 -6.78 2.56 -28.91
N HIS A 325 -6.63 2.44 -30.25
CA HIS A 325 -6.11 1.23 -30.88
C HIS A 325 -4.57 1.20 -30.89
N ASP A 326 -3.93 2.37 -30.97
CA ASP A 326 -2.47 2.46 -30.99
C ASP A 326 -1.85 2.11 -29.65
N ASN A 327 -0.92 1.14 -29.65
CA ASN A 327 -0.24 0.65 -28.45
C ASN A 327 0.63 1.71 -27.79
N SER A 328 1.32 2.55 -28.56
CA SER A 328 2.19 3.59 -28.04
C SER A 328 1.38 4.64 -27.29
N THR A 329 0.32 5.14 -27.91
CA THR A 329 -0.62 6.11 -27.32
C THR A 329 -1.24 5.56 -26.04
N SER A 330 -1.67 4.28 -26.03
CA SER A 330 -2.24 3.64 -24.85
C SER A 330 -1.24 3.62 -23.69
N VAL A 331 0.01 3.23 -23.93
CA VAL A 331 1.06 3.19 -22.90
C VAL A 331 1.36 4.57 -22.32
N TRP A 332 1.45 5.60 -23.17
CA TRP A 332 1.64 6.97 -22.70
C TRP A 332 0.47 7.46 -21.86
N LEU A 333 -0.76 7.16 -22.24
CA LEU A 333 -1.95 7.52 -21.46
C LEU A 333 -2.00 6.78 -20.11
N LEU A 334 -1.57 5.51 -20.05
CA LEU A 334 -1.45 4.78 -18.79
C LEU A 334 -0.36 5.37 -17.89
N LEU A 335 0.78 5.77 -18.45
CA LEU A 335 1.84 6.46 -17.71
C LEU A 335 1.32 7.79 -17.14
N ILE A 336 0.64 8.60 -17.96
CA ILE A 336 0.04 9.88 -17.54
C ILE A 336 -0.98 9.64 -16.42
N SER A 337 -1.83 8.62 -16.59
CA SER A 337 -2.82 8.26 -15.56
C SER A 337 -2.17 7.90 -14.24
N LEU A 338 -1.11 7.09 -14.25
CA LEU A 338 -0.40 6.71 -13.02
C LEU A 338 0.34 7.90 -12.40
N CYS A 339 0.85 8.83 -13.22
CA CYS A 339 1.38 10.11 -12.74
C CYS A 339 0.30 10.94 -12.04
N GLY A 340 -0.93 10.95 -12.57
CA GLY A 340 -2.07 11.57 -11.90
C GLY A 340 -2.32 11.02 -10.50
N LEU A 341 -2.32 9.69 -10.34
CA LEU A 341 -2.37 9.08 -9.01
C LEU A 341 -1.16 9.48 -8.15
N GLY A 342 0.02 9.65 -8.75
CA GLY A 342 1.22 10.14 -8.07
C GLY A 342 1.04 11.55 -7.50
N VAL A 343 0.38 12.46 -8.24
CA VAL A 343 0.04 13.81 -7.78
C VAL A 343 -0.91 13.78 -6.59
N ALA A 344 -1.91 12.89 -6.60
CA ALA A 344 -2.89 12.77 -5.53
C ALA A 344 -2.32 12.08 -4.27
N ALA A 345 -1.41 11.11 -4.41
CA ALA A 345 -0.96 10.20 -3.37
C ALA A 345 -0.55 10.86 -2.02
N PRO A 346 0.38 11.83 -1.96
CA PRO A 346 0.79 12.43 -0.69
C PRO A 346 -0.37 13.20 -0.03
N ASN A 347 -1.26 13.74 -0.84
CA ASN A 347 -2.35 14.58 -0.38
C ASN A 347 -3.54 13.80 0.19
N THR A 348 -3.77 12.55 -0.28
CA THR A 348 -4.83 11.69 0.24
C THR A 348 -4.62 11.29 1.70
N TRP A 349 -3.38 11.12 2.15
CA TRP A 349 -3.06 10.85 3.55
C TRP A 349 -3.04 12.11 4.39
N SER A 350 -2.39 13.16 3.87
CA SER A 350 -2.21 14.41 4.61
C SER A 350 -3.51 15.18 4.81
N ILE A 351 -4.49 15.06 3.90
CA ILE A 351 -5.79 15.74 4.04
C ILE A 351 -6.56 15.19 5.27
N THR A 352 -6.44 13.91 5.58
CA THR A 352 -7.05 13.31 6.77
C THR A 352 -6.45 13.88 8.05
N GLN A 353 -5.12 14.07 8.07
CA GLN A 353 -4.43 14.68 9.19
C GLN A 353 -4.85 16.16 9.37
N ALA A 354 -5.07 16.89 8.28
CA ALA A 354 -5.49 18.27 8.29
C ALA A 354 -6.95 18.48 8.75
N CYS A 355 -7.82 17.49 8.56
CA CYS A 355 -9.24 17.57 8.88
C CYS A 355 -9.62 17.01 10.25
N CYS A 356 -8.71 16.33 10.96
CA CYS A 356 -9.01 15.68 12.24
C CYS A 356 -8.23 16.29 13.40
N THR A 357 -8.81 16.26 14.60
CA THR A 357 -8.07 16.53 15.82
C THR A 357 -7.05 15.42 16.08
N LYS A 358 -5.98 15.72 16.83
CA LYS A 358 -4.89 14.75 17.09
C LYS A 358 -5.40 13.44 17.71
N SER A 359 -6.47 13.50 18.50
CA SER A 359 -7.12 12.35 19.16
C SER A 359 -7.78 11.40 18.16
N LEU A 360 -8.32 11.91 17.04
CA LEU A 360 -9.10 11.15 16.06
C LEU A 360 -8.35 10.77 14.79
N VAL A 361 -7.17 11.39 14.52
CA VAL A 361 -6.39 11.13 13.30
C VAL A 361 -6.14 9.64 13.08
N GLY A 362 -5.77 8.90 14.12
CA GLY A 362 -5.50 7.45 14.02
C GLY A 362 -6.74 6.66 13.60
N THR A 363 -7.89 6.95 14.22
CA THR A 363 -9.17 6.28 13.95
C THR A 363 -9.64 6.56 12.51
N VAL A 364 -9.63 7.84 12.11
CA VAL A 364 -10.10 8.23 10.76
C VAL A 364 -9.14 7.72 9.68
N SER A 365 -7.82 7.71 9.93
CA SER A 365 -6.85 7.09 9.02
C SER A 365 -7.06 5.57 8.90
N GLY A 366 -7.46 4.90 9.97
CA GLY A 366 -7.85 3.49 9.95
C GLY A 366 -9.07 3.24 9.06
N ILE A 367 -10.11 4.08 9.19
CA ILE A 367 -11.33 4.02 8.36
C ILE A 367 -10.98 4.29 6.88
N GLN A 368 -10.15 5.28 6.62
CA GLN A 368 -9.63 5.58 5.29
C GLN A 368 -8.93 4.37 4.68
N ASN A 369 -7.98 3.78 5.40
CA ASN A 369 -7.22 2.62 4.94
C ASN A 369 -8.12 1.39 4.72
N PHE A 370 -9.13 1.21 5.56
CA PHE A 370 -10.14 0.17 5.36
C PHE A 370 -10.87 0.37 4.03
N GLY A 371 -11.28 1.62 3.69
CA GLY A 371 -11.89 1.95 2.40
C GLY A 371 -10.98 1.57 1.22
N GLY A 372 -9.68 1.89 1.29
CA GLY A 372 -8.70 1.48 0.28
C GLY A 372 -8.57 -0.04 0.15
N ASN A 373 -8.57 -0.77 1.27
CA ASN A 373 -8.49 -2.24 1.23
C ASN A 373 -9.76 -2.90 0.68
N VAL A 374 -10.93 -2.31 0.90
CA VAL A 374 -12.19 -2.74 0.24
C VAL A 374 -12.06 -2.60 -1.28
N ALA A 375 -11.45 -1.52 -1.77
CA ALA A 375 -11.12 -1.39 -3.20
C ALA A 375 -10.19 -2.51 -3.68
N GLY A 376 -9.23 -2.93 -2.86
CA GLY A 376 -8.34 -4.07 -3.14
C GLY A 376 -9.04 -5.43 -3.25
N ILE A 377 -10.21 -5.57 -2.61
CA ILE A 377 -11.07 -6.76 -2.78
C ILE A 377 -11.84 -6.68 -4.10
N ILE A 378 -12.44 -5.52 -4.38
CA ILE A 378 -13.40 -5.35 -5.49
C ILE A 378 -12.69 -5.16 -6.83
N ALA A 379 -11.69 -4.26 -6.90
CA ALA A 379 -11.11 -3.81 -8.15
C ALA A 379 -10.49 -4.93 -9.00
N PRO A 380 -9.65 -5.85 -8.44
CA PRO A 380 -9.04 -6.89 -9.26
C PRO A 380 -10.06 -7.88 -9.81
N TRP A 381 -11.02 -8.30 -8.98
CA TRP A 381 -12.08 -9.22 -9.38
C TRP A 381 -13.02 -8.58 -10.41
N LEU A 382 -13.54 -7.39 -10.13
CA LEU A 382 -14.50 -6.73 -11.01
C LEU A 382 -13.89 -6.38 -12.37
N THR A 383 -12.62 -5.93 -12.38
CA THR A 383 -11.88 -5.69 -13.64
C THR A 383 -11.75 -6.97 -14.46
N GLY A 384 -11.38 -8.09 -13.82
CA GLY A 384 -11.27 -9.39 -14.48
C GLY A 384 -12.60 -9.90 -14.99
N ALA A 385 -13.69 -9.75 -14.23
CA ALA A 385 -15.05 -10.15 -14.63
C ALA A 385 -15.58 -9.31 -15.80
N ILE A 386 -15.33 -7.99 -15.80
CA ILE A 386 -15.69 -7.11 -16.93
C ILE A 386 -14.90 -7.53 -18.18
N ALA A 387 -13.59 -7.69 -18.06
CA ALA A 387 -12.75 -8.10 -19.19
C ALA A 387 -13.17 -9.48 -19.74
N TYR A 388 -13.58 -10.41 -18.88
CA TYR A 388 -14.09 -11.72 -19.34
C TYR A 388 -15.39 -11.58 -20.11
N ARG A 389 -16.36 -10.79 -19.62
CA ARG A 389 -17.69 -10.66 -20.25
C ARG A 389 -17.69 -9.80 -21.50
N THR A 390 -16.82 -8.79 -21.56
CA THR A 390 -16.78 -7.84 -22.69
C THR A 390 -15.70 -8.17 -23.72
N GLY A 391 -14.77 -9.08 -23.38
CA GLY A 391 -13.61 -9.39 -24.20
C GLY A 391 -12.54 -8.30 -24.22
N SER A 392 -12.66 -7.22 -23.41
CA SER A 392 -11.74 -6.07 -23.37
C SER A 392 -11.67 -5.44 -21.97
N PHE A 393 -10.52 -4.84 -21.64
CA PHE A 393 -10.36 -4.04 -20.42
C PHE A 393 -10.97 -2.62 -20.56
N ALA A 394 -11.37 -2.19 -21.75
CA ALA A 394 -11.87 -0.82 -21.99
C ALA A 394 -13.02 -0.43 -21.05
N ALA A 395 -14.03 -1.30 -20.88
CA ALA A 395 -15.15 -1.04 -19.99
C ALA A 395 -14.72 -0.94 -18.51
N ALA A 396 -13.74 -1.73 -18.08
CA ALA A 396 -13.18 -1.63 -16.74
C ALA A 396 -12.43 -0.30 -16.52
N PHE A 397 -11.72 0.19 -17.54
CA PHE A 397 -11.06 1.49 -17.50
C PHE A 397 -12.05 2.67 -17.50
N VAL A 398 -13.17 2.54 -18.22
CA VAL A 398 -14.28 3.50 -18.14
C VAL A 398 -14.87 3.53 -16.73
N LEU A 399 -15.07 2.37 -16.09
CA LEU A 399 -15.50 2.30 -14.68
C LEU A 399 -14.52 2.99 -13.74
N CYS A 400 -13.21 2.84 -13.96
CA CYS A 400 -12.18 3.58 -13.20
C CYS A 400 -12.41 5.10 -13.32
N GLY A 401 -12.76 5.59 -14.50
CA GLY A 401 -13.07 7.00 -14.73
C GLY A 401 -14.26 7.48 -13.90
N PHE A 402 -15.36 6.74 -13.86
CA PHE A 402 -16.52 7.08 -13.00
C PHE A 402 -16.17 7.08 -11.53
N ILE A 403 -15.39 6.10 -11.08
CA ILE A 403 -14.94 6.00 -9.69
C ILE A 403 -14.04 7.18 -9.33
N LEU A 404 -13.10 7.59 -10.20
CA LEU A 404 -12.25 8.76 -9.97
C LEU A 404 -13.07 10.06 -9.85
N VAL A 405 -14.05 10.26 -10.73
CA VAL A 405 -14.96 11.41 -10.65
C VAL A 405 -15.74 11.39 -9.33
N GLY A 406 -16.33 10.25 -8.96
CA GLY A 406 -17.02 10.09 -7.69
C GLY A 406 -16.12 10.37 -6.48
N GLY A 407 -14.88 9.89 -6.51
CA GLY A 407 -13.89 10.15 -5.47
C GLY A 407 -13.47 11.63 -5.38
N ALA A 408 -13.28 12.30 -6.51
CA ALA A 408 -13.01 13.74 -6.54
C ALA A 408 -14.16 14.54 -5.94
N LEU A 409 -15.39 14.21 -6.33
CA LEU A 409 -16.59 14.83 -5.75
C LEU A 409 -16.72 14.55 -4.24
N ALA A 410 -16.42 13.34 -3.79
CA ALA A 410 -16.42 13.01 -2.36
C ALA A 410 -15.42 13.87 -1.58
N TYR A 411 -14.18 14.00 -2.04
CA TYR A 411 -13.20 14.88 -1.41
C TYR A 411 -13.62 16.35 -1.46
N TRP A 412 -14.21 16.81 -2.56
CA TRP A 412 -14.57 18.22 -2.73
C TRP A 412 -15.79 18.62 -1.94
N LEU A 413 -16.85 17.83 -1.98
CA LEU A 413 -18.16 18.17 -1.42
C LEU A 413 -18.33 17.76 0.05
N LEU A 414 -17.73 16.64 0.47
CA LEU A 414 -17.95 16.09 1.79
C LEU A 414 -16.91 16.53 2.84
N MET A 415 -15.69 16.87 2.43
CA MET A 415 -14.62 17.22 3.37
C MET A 415 -14.56 18.73 3.62
N ASN A 416 -15.52 19.30 4.29
CA ASN A 416 -15.56 20.74 4.58
C ASN A 416 -15.37 21.06 6.06
N ASP A 417 -15.71 20.14 6.96
CA ASP A 417 -15.75 20.36 8.41
C ASP A 417 -14.57 19.64 9.09
N LYS A 418 -14.08 20.19 10.18
CA LYS A 418 -13.14 19.50 11.05
C LYS A 418 -13.88 18.43 11.85
N VAL A 419 -13.24 17.27 11.97
CA VAL A 419 -13.73 16.16 12.82
C VAL A 419 -13.12 16.36 14.19
N SER A 420 -13.97 16.69 15.18
CA SER A 420 -13.61 16.81 16.61
C SER A 420 -14.30 15.72 17.42
N SER A 421 -13.71 15.34 18.55
CA SER A 421 -14.40 14.48 19.51
C SER A 421 -15.54 15.24 20.19
N PRO A 422 -16.59 14.56 20.68
CA PRO A 422 -17.67 15.21 21.44
C PRO A 422 -17.20 15.97 22.69
N GLU A 423 -16.00 15.65 23.19
CA GLU A 423 -15.39 16.31 24.34
C GLU A 423 -14.60 17.59 23.97
N GLU A 424 -14.30 17.79 22.67
CA GLU A 424 -13.53 18.93 22.16
C GLU A 424 -14.43 19.90 21.34
N ALA A 425 -15.71 19.59 21.16
CA ALA A 425 -16.70 20.40 20.47
C ALA A 425 -17.55 21.22 21.46
#